data_780e27566eb0e4a4f5d8e9a3e98bddd2
#
_entry.id   780e27566eb0e4a4f5d8e9a3e98bddd2
#
_cell.length_a   1.000
_cell.length_b   1.000
_cell.length_c   1.000
_cell.angle_alpha   90.00
_cell.angle_beta   90.00
_cell.angle_gamma   90.00
#
_symmetry.space_group_name_H-M   'P 1'
#
loop_
_entity.id
_entity.type
_entity.pdbx_description
1 polymer ?
#
loop_
_entity_poly.entity_id
_entity_poly.type
_entity_poly.pdbx_seq_one_letter_code
_entity_poly.pdbx_strand_id
1 'polypeptide(L)'
;MFYLSDIGRYFIMIKMSFFKPSKWKVLRKLIFKEINDLIIESLPIVVILSFFIGAVVSIQTALNLSSPFLSKSLIGFATRQSVILEFAPTFMSIIMAGKVGSYITSSIGTMRVTEQIDALEVMGINPLNYLVFPKIIALLFYPFVITIAMFIAIFGGYTAMSFAGVPSEAFITGIQMDFDSFHIFYAYIKTFLFAFILATVPSYHGFYMKGGALEVGKASTSSFVWTSIIIIIVNFVVTQLLLS
;
A
#
# COMPACT_ATOMS: atom_id res chain seq x y z
N MET A 1 -10.31 20.38 6.16
CA MET A 1 -11.25 20.55 5.04
C MET A 1 -10.43 20.73 3.77
N PHE A 2 -10.55 19.85 2.79
CA PHE A 2 -9.84 20.00 1.51
C PHE A 2 -10.55 21.08 0.68
N TYR A 3 -9.86 22.16 0.38
CA TYR A 3 -10.36 23.20 -0.50
C TYR A 3 -9.97 22.88 -1.96
N LEU A 4 -10.71 23.40 -2.93
CA LEU A 4 -10.34 23.28 -4.37
C LEU A 4 -8.88 23.72 -4.64
N SER A 5 -8.39 24.69 -3.87
CA SER A 5 -6.99 25.14 -3.90
C SER A 5 -5.99 24.06 -3.52
N ASP A 6 -6.34 23.12 -2.65
CA ASP A 6 -5.45 22.04 -2.21
C ASP A 6 -5.28 20.99 -3.29
N ILE A 7 -6.35 20.72 -4.04
CA ILE A 7 -6.30 19.82 -5.22
C ILE A 7 -5.34 20.39 -6.27
N GLY A 8 -5.45 21.70 -6.55
CA GLY A 8 -4.53 22.37 -7.49
C GLY A 8 -3.08 22.29 -7.04
N ARG A 9 -2.80 22.56 -5.76
CA ARG A 9 -1.46 22.44 -5.17
C ARG A 9 -0.90 21.01 -5.23
N TYR A 10 -1.74 20.00 -5.02
CA TYR A 10 -1.36 18.60 -5.11
C TYR A 10 -0.87 18.24 -6.53
N PHE A 11 -1.62 18.61 -7.57
CA PHE A 11 -1.18 18.37 -8.96
C PHE A 11 0.07 19.15 -9.34
N ILE A 12 0.20 20.39 -8.86
CA ILE A 12 1.42 21.20 -9.05
C ILE A 12 2.61 20.52 -8.37
N MET A 13 2.46 20.00 -7.15
CA MET A 13 3.50 19.26 -6.44
C MET A 13 3.96 18.04 -7.24
N ILE A 14 3.03 17.23 -7.75
CA ILE A 14 3.36 16.08 -8.58
C ILE A 14 4.14 16.52 -9.82
N LYS A 15 3.65 17.51 -10.56
CA LYS A 15 4.33 18.03 -11.75
C LYS A 15 5.75 18.52 -11.42
N MET A 16 5.91 19.28 -10.35
CA MET A 16 7.20 19.83 -9.95
C MET A 16 8.16 18.76 -9.41
N SER A 17 7.68 17.64 -8.88
CA SER A 17 8.53 16.54 -8.44
C SER A 17 9.29 15.88 -9.60
N PHE A 18 8.73 15.93 -10.82
CA PHE A 18 9.39 15.43 -12.04
C PHE A 18 10.21 16.51 -12.77
N PHE A 19 10.15 17.77 -12.33
CA PHE A 19 10.81 18.88 -13.02
C PHE A 19 12.17 19.20 -12.41
N LYS A 20 13.18 19.55 -13.25
CA LYS A 20 14.57 19.82 -12.85
C LYS A 20 15.17 18.69 -11.99
N PRO A 21 15.48 17.54 -12.59
CA PRO A 21 16.02 16.41 -11.82
C PRO A 21 17.34 16.75 -11.18
N SER A 22 17.51 16.37 -9.92
CA SER A 22 18.80 16.41 -9.21
C SER A 22 19.82 15.50 -9.91
N LYS A 23 21.13 15.71 -9.64
CA LYS A 23 22.18 14.86 -10.21
C LYS A 23 21.85 13.38 -10.00
N TRP A 24 21.86 12.60 -11.06
CA TRP A 24 21.46 11.18 -11.04
C TRP A 24 22.17 10.33 -9.96
N LYS A 25 23.44 10.63 -9.70
CA LYS A 25 24.23 9.95 -8.64
C LYS A 25 23.61 10.16 -7.23
N VAL A 26 23.10 11.36 -6.95
CA VAL A 26 22.45 11.70 -5.68
C VAL A 26 21.08 11.01 -5.62
N LEU A 27 20.32 11.11 -6.72
CA LEU A 27 18.97 10.55 -6.82
C LEU A 27 18.97 9.03 -6.59
N ARG A 28 19.89 8.30 -7.22
CA ARG A 28 20.04 6.86 -7.00
C ARG A 28 20.27 6.52 -5.53
N LYS A 29 21.16 7.24 -4.84
CA LYS A 29 21.42 7.00 -3.42
C LYS A 29 20.16 7.22 -2.57
N LEU A 30 19.39 8.26 -2.88
CA LEU A 30 18.12 8.54 -2.21
C LEU A 30 17.07 7.45 -2.49
N ILE A 31 16.92 7.01 -3.75
CA ILE A 31 15.99 5.95 -4.12
C ILE A 31 16.30 4.65 -3.35
N PHE A 32 17.57 4.23 -3.31
CA PHE A 32 17.96 3.03 -2.56
C PHE A 32 17.66 3.16 -1.06
N LYS A 33 17.90 4.34 -0.48
CA LYS A 33 17.54 4.61 0.90
C LYS A 33 16.04 4.50 1.12
N GLU A 34 15.23 5.14 0.27
CA GLU A 34 13.78 5.09 0.39
C GLU A 34 13.21 3.67 0.14
N ILE A 35 13.81 2.87 -0.74
CA ILE A 35 13.45 1.45 -0.90
C ILE A 35 13.68 0.69 0.42
N ASN A 36 14.83 0.92 1.07
CA ASN A 36 15.08 0.30 2.36
C ASN A 36 14.04 0.72 3.41
N ASP A 37 13.87 2.03 3.59
CA ASP A 37 13.05 2.59 4.67
C ASP A 37 11.53 2.33 4.47
N LEU A 38 11.04 2.40 3.22
CA LEU A 38 9.62 2.26 2.92
C LEU A 38 9.20 0.82 2.60
N ILE A 39 10.06 0.04 1.95
CA ILE A 39 9.73 -1.30 1.45
C ILE A 39 10.32 -2.37 2.37
N ILE A 40 11.66 -2.43 2.50
CA ILE A 40 12.32 -3.54 3.21
C ILE A 40 11.95 -3.54 4.70
N GLU A 41 12.00 -2.39 5.37
CA GLU A 41 11.61 -2.28 6.78
C GLU A 41 10.10 -2.51 7.02
N SER A 42 9.30 -2.57 5.96
CA SER A 42 7.88 -2.88 6.05
C SER A 42 7.58 -4.37 5.90
N LEU A 43 8.50 -5.17 5.34
CA LEU A 43 8.27 -6.59 5.10
C LEU A 43 7.87 -7.39 6.38
N PRO A 44 8.50 -7.20 7.55
CA PRO A 44 8.13 -7.99 8.72
C PRO A 44 6.67 -7.83 9.13
N ILE A 45 6.16 -6.59 9.14
CA ILE A 45 4.76 -6.34 9.48
C ILE A 45 3.81 -6.89 8.41
N VAL A 46 4.18 -6.78 7.13
CA VAL A 46 3.40 -7.33 6.02
C VAL A 46 3.28 -8.84 6.13
N VAL A 47 4.39 -9.54 6.38
CA VAL A 47 4.41 -11.01 6.52
C VAL A 47 3.51 -11.46 7.68
N ILE A 48 3.66 -10.85 8.87
CA ILE A 48 2.88 -11.22 10.03
C ILE A 48 1.39 -10.99 9.79
N LEU A 49 1.02 -9.79 9.34
CA LEU A 49 -0.38 -9.45 9.14
C LEU A 49 -1.02 -10.27 8.02
N SER A 50 -0.32 -10.50 6.91
CA SER A 50 -0.83 -11.31 5.82
C SER A 50 -1.10 -12.75 6.24
N PHE A 51 -0.21 -13.35 7.03
CA PHE A 51 -0.41 -14.70 7.56
C PHE A 51 -1.71 -14.80 8.37
N PHE A 52 -1.89 -13.91 9.34
CA PHE A 52 -3.10 -13.94 10.18
C PHE A 52 -4.37 -13.55 9.43
N ILE A 53 -4.31 -12.60 8.51
CA ILE A 53 -5.46 -12.25 7.65
C ILE A 53 -5.89 -13.46 6.83
N GLY A 54 -4.95 -14.15 6.18
CA GLY A 54 -5.25 -15.35 5.42
C GLY A 54 -5.83 -16.48 6.27
N ALA A 55 -5.30 -16.68 7.47
CA ALA A 55 -5.84 -17.64 8.43
C ALA A 55 -7.29 -17.32 8.83
N VAL A 56 -7.57 -16.05 9.19
CA VAL A 56 -8.92 -15.61 9.59
C VAL A 56 -9.91 -15.71 8.42
N VAL A 57 -9.52 -15.27 7.23
CA VAL A 57 -10.37 -15.36 6.02
C VAL A 57 -10.74 -16.81 5.72
N SER A 58 -9.80 -17.74 5.82
CA SER A 58 -10.06 -19.16 5.59
C SER A 58 -11.01 -19.75 6.63
N ILE A 59 -10.83 -19.42 7.91
CA ILE A 59 -11.73 -19.87 9.00
C ILE A 59 -13.13 -19.31 8.77
N GLN A 60 -13.26 -18.04 8.47
CA GLN A 60 -14.55 -17.41 8.20
C GLN A 60 -15.24 -18.02 6.97
N THR A 61 -14.47 -18.29 5.91
CA THR A 61 -14.98 -18.96 4.72
C THR A 61 -15.47 -20.38 5.05
N ALA A 62 -14.73 -21.14 5.85
CA ALA A 62 -15.13 -22.48 6.26
C ALA A 62 -16.42 -22.46 7.10
N LEU A 63 -16.62 -21.50 7.98
CA LEU A 63 -17.85 -21.32 8.74
C LEU A 63 -19.04 -20.98 7.84
N ASN A 64 -18.85 -20.13 6.83
CA ASN A 64 -19.89 -19.77 5.88
C ASN A 64 -20.27 -20.93 4.93
N LEU A 65 -19.33 -21.82 4.64
CA LEU A 65 -19.50 -23.00 3.76
C LEU A 65 -19.67 -24.30 4.57
N SER A 66 -20.27 -24.24 5.75
CA SER A 66 -20.44 -25.39 6.64
C SER A 66 -21.50 -26.41 6.20
N SER A 67 -22.17 -26.19 5.06
CA SER A 67 -23.18 -27.13 4.50
C SER A 67 -22.53 -28.47 4.09
N PRO A 68 -23.10 -29.63 4.50
CA PRO A 68 -22.60 -30.96 4.11
C PRO A 68 -22.60 -31.22 2.60
N PHE A 69 -23.39 -30.47 1.83
CA PHE A 69 -23.53 -30.62 0.38
C PHE A 69 -22.46 -29.89 -0.43
N LEU A 70 -21.68 -28.99 0.23
CA LEU A 70 -20.64 -28.21 -0.43
C LEU A 70 -19.28 -28.89 -0.34
N SER A 71 -18.56 -28.89 -1.45
CA SER A 71 -17.18 -29.40 -1.46
C SER A 71 -16.26 -28.54 -0.58
N LYS A 72 -15.44 -29.20 0.26
CA LYS A 72 -14.43 -28.50 1.07
C LYS A 72 -13.38 -27.77 0.23
N SER A 73 -13.25 -28.08 -1.05
CA SER A 73 -12.37 -27.35 -1.98
C SER A 73 -12.83 -25.91 -2.22
N LEU A 74 -14.13 -25.62 -2.09
CA LEU A 74 -14.63 -24.25 -2.20
C LEU A 74 -14.05 -23.29 -1.15
N ILE A 75 -13.60 -23.82 -0.01
CA ILE A 75 -12.92 -23.00 1.01
C ILE A 75 -11.61 -22.45 0.46
N GLY A 76 -10.77 -23.29 -0.15
CA GLY A 76 -9.52 -22.86 -0.77
C GLY A 76 -9.74 -21.88 -1.92
N PHE A 77 -10.72 -22.15 -2.77
CA PHE A 77 -11.12 -21.28 -3.88
C PHE A 77 -11.53 -19.89 -3.40
N ALA A 78 -12.50 -19.81 -2.48
CA ALA A 78 -13.01 -18.52 -1.99
C ALA A 78 -11.96 -17.76 -1.17
N THR A 79 -11.10 -18.46 -0.40
CA THR A 79 -9.96 -17.85 0.30
C THR A 79 -8.99 -17.20 -0.69
N ARG A 80 -8.59 -17.94 -1.75
CA ARG A 80 -7.71 -17.39 -2.79
C ARG A 80 -8.32 -16.16 -3.44
N GLN A 81 -9.60 -16.24 -3.86
CA GLN A 81 -10.29 -15.13 -4.50
C GLN A 81 -10.31 -13.89 -3.61
N SER A 82 -10.73 -14.04 -2.36
CA SER A 82 -10.79 -12.93 -1.40
C SER A 82 -9.41 -12.32 -1.14
N VAL A 83 -8.38 -13.16 -0.98
CA VAL A 83 -7.01 -12.70 -0.73
C VAL A 83 -6.44 -11.95 -1.92
N ILE A 84 -6.54 -12.49 -3.12
CA ILE A 84 -5.92 -11.88 -4.32
C ILE A 84 -6.67 -10.61 -4.75
N LEU A 85 -8.00 -10.62 -4.73
CA LEU A 85 -8.78 -9.51 -5.26
C LEU A 85 -8.84 -8.32 -4.30
N GLU A 86 -8.91 -8.56 -2.97
CA GLU A 86 -9.19 -7.49 -2.02
C GLU A 86 -8.24 -7.46 -0.82
N PHE A 87 -8.05 -8.57 -0.08
CA PHE A 87 -7.32 -8.49 1.19
C PHE A 87 -5.86 -8.11 1.02
N ALA A 88 -5.14 -8.73 0.09
CA ALA A 88 -3.74 -8.38 -0.13
C ALA A 88 -3.57 -6.98 -0.74
N PRO A 89 -4.21 -6.58 -1.85
CA PRO A 89 -4.01 -5.25 -2.40
C PRO A 89 -4.61 -4.14 -1.53
N THR A 90 -5.86 -4.26 -1.10
CA THR A 90 -6.60 -3.15 -0.48
C THR A 90 -6.31 -3.00 1.00
N PHE A 91 -6.51 -4.07 1.80
CA PHE A 91 -6.29 -3.99 3.26
C PHE A 91 -4.84 -3.73 3.61
N MET A 92 -3.89 -4.39 2.92
CA MET A 92 -2.47 -4.12 3.17
C MET A 92 -2.10 -2.69 2.79
N SER A 93 -2.69 -2.11 1.74
CA SER A 93 -2.42 -0.71 1.39
C SER A 93 -2.94 0.27 2.44
N ILE A 94 -4.08 0.00 3.08
CA ILE A 94 -4.58 0.82 4.19
C ILE A 94 -3.64 0.71 5.41
N ILE A 95 -3.17 -0.48 5.74
CA ILE A 95 -2.20 -0.67 6.83
C ILE A 95 -0.88 0.04 6.52
N MET A 96 -0.42 -0.06 5.27
CA MET A 96 0.78 0.63 4.82
C MET A 96 0.63 2.15 4.77
N ALA A 97 -0.59 2.67 4.56
CA ALA A 97 -0.86 4.10 4.73
C ALA A 97 -0.57 4.57 6.17
N GLY A 98 -0.85 3.72 7.16
CA GLY A 98 -0.48 3.99 8.56
C GLY A 98 1.03 4.02 8.80
N LYS A 99 1.76 2.99 8.34
CA LYS A 99 3.20 2.89 8.57
C LYS A 99 3.99 3.82 7.63
N VAL A 100 3.88 3.59 6.33
CA VAL A 100 4.68 4.28 5.29
C VAL A 100 4.20 5.70 5.11
N GLY A 101 2.88 5.92 5.06
CA GLY A 101 2.31 7.25 4.90
C GLY A 101 2.66 8.17 6.07
N SER A 102 2.54 7.68 7.31
CA SER A 102 2.94 8.45 8.50
C SER A 102 4.44 8.74 8.53
N TYR A 103 5.28 7.78 8.15
CA TYR A 103 6.73 7.98 8.05
C TYR A 103 7.09 9.05 7.00
N ILE A 104 6.50 8.99 5.81
CA ILE A 104 6.73 9.98 4.75
C ILE A 104 6.32 11.38 5.22
N THR A 105 5.11 11.50 5.80
CA THR A 105 4.59 12.79 6.27
C THR A 105 5.44 13.36 7.38
N SER A 106 5.81 12.56 8.38
CA SER A 106 6.62 13.02 9.51
C SER A 106 8.07 13.36 9.10
N SER A 107 8.66 12.56 8.20
CA SER A 107 10.01 12.83 7.68
C SER A 107 10.08 14.16 6.93
N ILE A 108 9.18 14.40 5.98
CA ILE A 108 9.12 15.65 5.20
C ILE A 108 8.70 16.81 6.12
N GLY A 109 7.70 16.59 6.99
CA GLY A 109 7.22 17.59 7.93
C GLY A 109 8.30 18.06 8.92
N THR A 110 9.13 17.15 9.42
CA THR A 110 10.29 17.51 10.25
C THR A 110 11.29 18.37 9.48
N MET A 111 11.59 18.03 8.23
CA MET A 111 12.46 18.86 7.38
C MET A 111 11.86 20.23 7.08
N ARG A 112 10.53 20.35 7.07
CA ARG A 112 9.84 21.65 6.92
C ARG A 112 10.00 22.50 8.19
N VAL A 113 9.76 21.92 9.36
CA VAL A 113 9.87 22.60 10.67
C VAL A 113 11.30 23.03 10.97
N THR A 114 12.29 22.25 10.54
CA THR A 114 13.73 22.58 10.73
C THR A 114 14.33 23.41 9.60
N GLU A 115 13.50 23.98 8.72
CA GLU A 115 13.90 24.86 7.61
C GLU A 115 14.86 24.22 6.59
N GLN A 116 15.00 22.88 6.61
CA GLN A 116 15.85 22.16 5.65
C GLN A 116 15.33 22.26 4.22
N ILE A 117 14.01 22.35 4.04
CA ILE A 117 13.38 22.54 2.72
C ILE A 117 13.76 23.92 2.16
N ASP A 118 13.71 24.96 2.97
CA ASP A 118 14.05 26.32 2.58
C ASP A 118 15.56 26.42 2.28
N ALA A 119 16.41 25.72 3.04
CA ALA A 119 17.84 25.61 2.73
C ALA A 119 18.10 24.95 1.37
N LEU A 120 17.34 23.92 0.99
CA LEU A 120 17.45 23.30 -0.34
C LEU A 120 17.08 24.32 -1.46
N GLU A 121 16.04 25.12 -1.25
CA GLU A 121 15.61 26.14 -2.22
C GLU A 121 16.70 27.22 -2.39
N VAL A 122 17.30 27.71 -1.31
CA VAL A 122 18.40 28.69 -1.35
C VAL A 122 19.61 28.12 -2.09
N MET A 123 19.88 26.82 -1.97
CA MET A 123 20.94 26.14 -2.72
C MET A 123 20.59 25.89 -4.21
N GLY A 124 19.39 26.32 -4.67
CA GLY A 124 18.93 26.11 -6.05
C GLY A 124 18.51 24.67 -6.36
N ILE A 125 18.32 23.83 -5.33
CA ILE A 125 17.87 22.45 -5.47
C ILE A 125 16.33 22.46 -5.40
N ASN A 126 15.66 21.79 -6.35
CA ASN A 126 14.21 21.61 -6.27
C ASN A 126 13.87 20.62 -5.14
N PRO A 127 13.29 21.07 -4.00
CA PRO A 127 13.03 20.20 -2.87
C PRO A 127 11.98 19.12 -3.18
N LEU A 128 11.00 19.39 -4.05
CA LEU A 128 10.01 18.41 -4.44
C LEU A 128 10.62 17.25 -5.24
N ASN A 129 11.55 17.55 -6.15
CA ASN A 129 12.29 16.50 -6.85
C ASN A 129 13.23 15.73 -5.91
N TYR A 130 13.84 16.41 -4.94
CA TYR A 130 14.76 15.78 -4.00
C TYR A 130 14.06 14.87 -2.98
N LEU A 131 12.86 15.25 -2.49
CA LEU A 131 12.16 14.58 -1.40
C LEU A 131 11.04 13.64 -1.89
N VAL A 132 10.26 14.04 -2.90
CA VAL A 132 9.04 13.32 -3.31
C VAL A 132 9.35 12.29 -4.40
N PHE A 133 10.13 12.65 -5.40
CA PHE A 133 10.43 11.76 -6.53
C PHE A 133 11.08 10.43 -6.11
N PRO A 134 12.08 10.38 -5.21
CA PRO A 134 12.66 9.11 -4.75
C PRO A 134 11.65 8.20 -4.07
N LYS A 135 10.67 8.77 -3.33
CA LYS A 135 9.60 8.03 -2.66
C LYS A 135 8.61 7.43 -3.67
N ILE A 136 8.27 8.19 -4.72
CA ILE A 136 7.44 7.66 -5.82
C ILE A 136 8.13 6.46 -6.46
N ILE A 137 9.40 6.57 -6.83
CA ILE A 137 10.14 5.48 -7.46
C ILE A 137 10.30 4.28 -6.52
N ALA A 138 10.59 4.52 -5.23
CA ALA A 138 10.70 3.44 -4.25
C ALA A 138 9.38 2.67 -4.10
N LEU A 139 8.24 3.36 -4.05
CA LEU A 139 6.95 2.72 -3.90
C LEU A 139 6.44 2.03 -5.19
N LEU A 140 7.05 2.25 -6.37
CA LEU A 140 6.81 1.40 -7.53
C LEU A 140 7.22 -0.07 -7.31
N PHE A 141 8.03 -0.37 -6.30
CA PHE A 141 8.34 -1.74 -5.86
C PHE A 141 7.28 -2.33 -4.93
N TYR A 142 6.27 -1.58 -4.54
CA TYR A 142 5.19 -2.03 -3.65
C TYR A 142 4.41 -3.25 -4.17
N PRO A 143 4.13 -3.42 -5.48
CA PRO A 143 3.50 -4.64 -6.00
C PRO A 143 4.23 -5.93 -5.64
N PHE A 144 5.57 -5.91 -5.54
CA PHE A 144 6.35 -7.07 -5.10
C PHE A 144 6.07 -7.42 -3.63
N VAL A 145 5.89 -6.41 -2.78
CA VAL A 145 5.50 -6.60 -1.37
C VAL A 145 4.13 -7.25 -1.28
N ILE A 146 3.18 -6.79 -2.10
CA ILE A 146 1.81 -7.37 -2.15
C ILE A 146 1.84 -8.80 -2.68
N THR A 147 2.71 -9.11 -3.63
CA THR A 147 2.89 -10.51 -4.09
C THR A 147 3.32 -11.41 -2.94
N ILE A 148 4.29 -10.99 -2.13
CA ILE A 148 4.71 -11.72 -0.92
C ILE A 148 3.52 -11.85 0.04
N ALA A 149 2.76 -10.78 0.25
CA ALA A 149 1.57 -10.78 1.10
C ALA A 149 0.52 -11.81 0.65
N MET A 150 0.26 -11.93 -0.67
CA MET A 150 -0.66 -12.92 -1.24
C MET A 150 -0.23 -14.34 -0.92
N PHE A 151 1.04 -14.68 -1.17
CA PHE A 151 1.57 -16.01 -0.88
C PHE A 151 1.50 -16.34 0.61
N ILE A 152 1.92 -15.42 1.46
CA ILE A 152 1.91 -15.63 2.93
C ILE A 152 0.47 -15.74 3.45
N ALA A 153 -0.49 -14.97 2.91
CA ALA A 153 -1.88 -15.07 3.31
C ALA A 153 -2.50 -16.42 2.92
N ILE A 154 -2.25 -16.91 1.71
CA ILE A 154 -2.71 -18.23 1.25
C ILE A 154 -2.07 -19.33 2.13
N PHE A 155 -0.79 -19.21 2.47
CA PHE A 155 -0.11 -20.14 3.36
C PHE A 155 -0.69 -20.10 4.79
N GLY A 156 -1.03 -18.91 5.31
CA GLY A 156 -1.74 -18.76 6.58
C GLY A 156 -3.11 -19.44 6.59
N GLY A 157 -3.85 -19.28 5.49
CA GLY A 157 -5.13 -19.98 5.28
C GLY A 157 -4.98 -21.49 5.24
N TYR A 158 -3.99 -22.00 4.52
CA TYR A 158 -3.67 -23.42 4.46
C TYR A 158 -3.36 -24.00 5.84
N THR A 159 -2.50 -23.36 6.61
CA THR A 159 -2.15 -23.82 7.97
C THR A 159 -3.37 -23.82 8.89
N ALA A 160 -4.18 -22.75 8.87
CA ALA A 160 -5.39 -22.66 9.68
C ALA A 160 -6.39 -23.76 9.35
N MET A 161 -6.58 -24.09 8.08
CA MET A 161 -7.50 -25.14 7.63
C MET A 161 -6.98 -26.53 7.98
N SER A 162 -5.68 -26.77 7.92
CA SER A 162 -5.07 -28.03 8.37
C SER A 162 -5.33 -28.29 9.85
N PHE A 163 -5.24 -27.26 10.70
CA PHE A 163 -5.59 -27.38 12.12
C PHE A 163 -7.09 -27.54 12.38
N ALA A 164 -7.94 -27.01 11.50
CA ALA A 164 -9.39 -27.16 11.59
C ALA A 164 -9.91 -28.54 11.06
N GLY A 165 -9.02 -29.44 10.62
CA GLY A 165 -9.38 -30.78 10.15
C GLY A 165 -9.94 -30.79 8.71
N VAL A 166 -9.70 -29.75 7.93
CA VAL A 166 -9.97 -29.75 6.50
C VAL A 166 -8.82 -30.50 5.79
N PRO A 167 -9.10 -31.51 4.94
CA PRO A 167 -8.06 -32.20 4.19
C PRO A 167 -7.20 -31.23 3.38
N SER A 168 -5.89 -31.30 3.56
CA SER A 168 -4.93 -30.41 2.89
C SER A 168 -5.04 -30.46 1.37
N GLU A 169 -5.30 -31.65 0.81
CA GLU A 169 -5.53 -31.83 -0.63
C GLU A 169 -6.77 -31.09 -1.13
N ALA A 170 -7.86 -31.08 -0.36
CA ALA A 170 -9.07 -30.35 -0.73
C ALA A 170 -8.82 -28.84 -0.80
N PHE A 171 -8.06 -28.29 0.18
CA PHE A 171 -7.73 -26.87 0.17
C PHE A 171 -6.83 -26.49 -1.03
N ILE A 172 -5.80 -27.31 -1.33
CA ILE A 172 -4.90 -27.09 -2.47
C ILE A 172 -5.66 -27.21 -3.80
N THR A 173 -6.52 -28.22 -3.95
CA THR A 173 -7.39 -28.36 -5.12
C THR A 173 -8.27 -27.12 -5.31
N GLY A 174 -8.81 -26.59 -4.21
CA GLY A 174 -9.59 -25.35 -4.25
C GLY A 174 -8.78 -24.13 -4.70
N ILE A 175 -7.52 -23.99 -4.24
CA ILE A 175 -6.64 -22.91 -4.70
C ILE A 175 -6.37 -22.99 -6.21
N GLN A 176 -6.31 -24.18 -6.78
CA GLN A 176 -6.05 -24.40 -8.20
C GLN A 176 -7.32 -24.30 -9.07
N MET A 177 -8.51 -24.45 -8.47
CA MET A 177 -9.79 -24.46 -9.16
C MET A 177 -10.07 -23.11 -9.84
N ASP A 178 -10.47 -23.14 -11.11
CA ASP A 178 -10.85 -21.97 -11.90
C ASP A 178 -9.86 -20.79 -11.76
N PHE A 179 -8.57 -21.09 -11.98
CA PHE A 179 -7.53 -20.06 -11.88
C PHE A 179 -7.56 -19.16 -13.12
N ASP A 180 -7.92 -17.88 -12.91
CA ASP A 180 -7.87 -16.86 -13.94
C ASP A 180 -6.67 -15.91 -13.71
N SER A 181 -5.77 -15.86 -14.67
CA SER A 181 -4.61 -14.98 -14.65
C SER A 181 -5.00 -13.49 -14.63
N PHE A 182 -6.21 -13.15 -15.08
CA PHE A 182 -6.72 -11.78 -15.05
C PHE A 182 -6.82 -11.24 -13.61
N HIS A 183 -7.14 -12.09 -12.63
CA HIS A 183 -7.21 -11.69 -11.23
C HIS A 183 -5.86 -11.17 -10.69
N ILE A 184 -4.75 -11.78 -11.13
CA ILE A 184 -3.42 -11.29 -10.76
C ILE A 184 -3.13 -9.95 -11.43
N PHE A 185 -3.43 -9.81 -12.72
CA PHE A 185 -3.26 -8.57 -13.45
C PHE A 185 -4.09 -7.42 -12.84
N TYR A 186 -5.34 -7.69 -12.49
CA TYR A 186 -6.21 -6.78 -11.77
C TYR A 186 -5.59 -6.32 -10.42
N ALA A 187 -5.08 -7.26 -9.63
CA ALA A 187 -4.44 -6.94 -8.36
C ALA A 187 -3.19 -6.06 -8.54
N TYR A 188 -2.40 -6.29 -9.59
CA TYR A 188 -1.24 -5.45 -9.90
C TYR A 188 -1.64 -4.03 -10.33
N ILE A 189 -2.70 -3.85 -11.13
CA ILE A 189 -3.21 -2.51 -11.47
C ILE A 189 -3.58 -1.75 -10.19
N LYS A 190 -4.33 -2.38 -9.28
CA LYS A 190 -4.69 -1.79 -7.99
C LYS A 190 -3.45 -1.38 -7.19
N THR A 191 -2.50 -2.29 -7.05
CA THR A 191 -1.31 -2.04 -6.24
C THR A 191 -0.42 -0.94 -6.80
N PHE A 192 -0.31 -0.79 -8.11
CA PHE A 192 0.41 0.34 -8.71
C PHE A 192 -0.28 1.68 -8.44
N LEU A 193 -1.62 1.73 -8.54
CA LEU A 193 -2.37 2.93 -8.21
C LEU A 193 -2.24 3.28 -6.72
N PHE A 194 -2.33 2.28 -5.84
CA PHE A 194 -2.17 2.49 -4.40
C PHE A 194 -0.74 2.90 -4.03
N ALA A 195 0.27 2.35 -4.69
CA ALA A 195 1.67 2.75 -4.52
C ALA A 195 1.86 4.25 -4.82
N PHE A 196 1.26 4.73 -5.90
CA PHE A 196 1.30 6.15 -6.26
C PHE A 196 0.59 7.03 -5.23
N ILE A 197 -0.57 6.62 -4.74
CA ILE A 197 -1.32 7.32 -3.69
C ILE A 197 -0.52 7.36 -2.39
N LEU A 198 0.06 6.21 -1.99
CA LEU A 198 0.91 6.06 -0.80
C LEU A 198 2.17 6.94 -0.83
N ALA A 199 2.70 7.24 -2.03
CA ALA A 199 3.83 8.14 -2.19
C ALA A 199 3.43 9.62 -2.13
N THR A 200 2.36 9.98 -2.82
CA THR A 200 2.06 11.37 -3.16
C THR A 200 1.20 12.07 -2.11
N VAL A 201 0.17 11.41 -1.59
CA VAL A 201 -0.74 12.03 -0.60
C VAL A 201 0.01 12.33 0.72
N PRO A 202 0.78 11.39 1.31
CA PRO A 202 1.57 11.70 2.50
C PRO A 202 2.63 12.77 2.26
N SER A 203 3.27 12.75 1.09
CA SER A 203 4.25 13.79 0.72
C SER A 203 3.62 15.18 0.66
N TYR A 204 2.38 15.29 0.16
CA TYR A 204 1.62 16.53 0.14
C TYR A 204 1.39 17.07 1.55
N HIS A 205 0.89 16.22 2.45
CA HIS A 205 0.62 16.61 3.83
C HIS A 205 1.90 17.03 4.57
N GLY A 206 3.01 16.32 4.38
CA GLY A 206 4.29 16.67 4.99
C GLY A 206 4.89 17.96 4.43
N PHE A 207 4.81 18.18 3.12
CA PHE A 207 5.44 19.34 2.46
C PHE A 207 4.70 20.66 2.71
N TYR A 208 3.38 20.63 2.72
CA TYR A 208 2.55 21.84 2.87
C TYR A 208 2.06 22.08 4.30
N MET A 209 2.47 21.27 5.26
CA MET A 209 2.15 21.52 6.66
C MET A 209 2.73 22.86 7.14
N LYS A 210 2.07 23.46 8.11
CA LYS A 210 2.50 24.73 8.75
C LYS A 210 2.50 24.56 10.25
N GLY A 211 3.49 25.14 10.92
CA GLY A 211 3.61 25.12 12.37
C GLY A 211 4.82 24.31 12.83
N GLY A 212 4.84 23.94 14.10
CA GLY A 212 5.97 23.26 14.74
C GLY A 212 5.82 21.74 14.83
N ALA A 213 6.60 21.11 15.70
CA ALA A 213 6.66 19.65 15.87
C ALA A 213 5.31 18.99 16.20
N LEU A 214 4.44 19.68 16.95
CA LEU A 214 3.09 19.17 17.26
C LEU A 214 2.24 19.04 15.98
N GLU A 215 2.37 19.97 15.06
CA GLU A 215 1.61 19.95 13.79
C GLU A 215 2.11 18.87 12.84
N VAL A 216 3.35 18.40 12.95
CA VAL A 216 3.86 17.22 12.22
C VAL A 216 3.04 15.98 12.58
N GLY A 217 2.76 15.77 13.87
CA GLY A 217 1.91 14.66 14.33
C GLY A 217 0.48 14.73 13.79
N LYS A 218 -0.13 15.92 13.82
CA LYS A 218 -1.46 16.15 13.25
C LYS A 218 -1.49 15.94 11.74
N ALA A 219 -0.48 16.43 11.03
CA ALA A 219 -0.35 16.23 9.59
C ALA A 219 -0.21 14.75 9.25
N SER A 220 0.53 13.98 10.05
CA SER A 220 0.70 12.54 9.90
C SER A 220 -0.63 11.79 10.05
N THR A 221 -1.40 12.10 11.09
CA THR A 221 -2.74 11.52 11.28
C THR A 221 -3.70 11.89 10.15
N SER A 222 -3.73 13.17 9.75
CA SER A 222 -4.55 13.64 8.63
C SER A 222 -4.17 12.94 7.31
N SER A 223 -2.88 12.79 7.08
CA SER A 223 -2.34 12.07 5.92
C SER A 223 -2.82 10.63 5.86
N PHE A 224 -2.73 9.89 6.97
CA PHE A 224 -3.23 8.52 7.06
C PHE A 224 -4.72 8.43 6.68
N VAL A 225 -5.55 9.30 7.26
CA VAL A 225 -7.00 9.31 7.00
C VAL A 225 -7.29 9.58 5.52
N TRP A 226 -6.70 10.63 4.94
CA TRP A 226 -6.93 10.97 3.55
C TRP A 226 -6.39 9.92 2.58
N THR A 227 -5.21 9.38 2.85
CA THR A 227 -4.64 8.29 2.03
C THR A 227 -5.56 7.08 2.04
N SER A 228 -6.07 6.67 3.20
CA SER A 228 -6.99 5.54 3.34
C SER A 228 -8.31 5.78 2.61
N ILE A 229 -8.91 6.98 2.74
CA ILE A 229 -10.14 7.34 2.04
C ILE A 229 -9.94 7.26 0.51
N ILE A 230 -8.85 7.83 -0.01
CA ILE A 230 -8.56 7.83 -1.44
C ILE A 230 -8.32 6.40 -1.94
N ILE A 231 -7.61 5.56 -1.18
CA ILE A 231 -7.41 4.13 -1.51
C ILE A 231 -8.77 3.42 -1.62
N ILE A 232 -9.69 3.61 -0.66
CA ILE A 232 -11.01 2.97 -0.67
C ILE A 232 -11.84 3.43 -1.88
N ILE A 233 -11.83 4.74 -2.19
CA ILE A 233 -12.55 5.28 -3.36
C ILE A 233 -11.97 4.69 -4.66
N VAL A 234 -10.64 4.72 -4.81
CA VAL A 234 -9.98 4.19 -6.00
C VAL A 234 -10.18 2.67 -6.10
N ASN A 235 -10.17 1.95 -4.97
CA ASN A 235 -10.51 0.53 -4.92
C ASN A 235 -11.90 0.27 -5.52
N PHE A 236 -12.91 0.99 -5.04
CA PHE A 236 -14.27 0.86 -5.53
C PHE A 236 -14.36 1.11 -7.04
N VAL A 237 -13.76 2.21 -7.52
CA VAL A 237 -13.79 2.58 -8.94
C VAL A 237 -13.09 1.52 -9.80
N VAL A 238 -11.92 1.05 -9.41
CA VAL A 238 -11.16 0.03 -10.17
C VAL A 238 -11.90 -1.31 -10.18
N THR A 239 -12.50 -1.69 -9.04
CA THR A 239 -13.31 -2.92 -8.96
C THR A 239 -14.50 -2.84 -9.90
N GLN A 240 -15.22 -1.72 -9.89
CA GLN A 240 -16.39 -1.52 -10.75
C GLN A 240 -16.03 -1.51 -12.25
N LEU A 241 -14.87 -0.95 -12.61
CA LEU A 241 -14.45 -0.87 -14.02
C LEU A 241 -13.88 -2.16 -14.59
N LEU A 242 -13.28 -3.02 -13.75
CA LEU A 242 -12.54 -4.18 -14.23
C LEU A 242 -13.22 -5.52 -13.93
N LEU A 243 -14.13 -5.57 -12.95
CA LEU A 243 -14.82 -6.80 -12.53
C LEU A 243 -16.34 -6.76 -12.77
N SER A 244 -16.88 -5.62 -13.26
CA SER A 244 -18.31 -5.49 -13.58
C SER A 244 -18.61 -5.89 -15.01
#